data_c5bddc73450b024e00c4aef9bd6de0f9
#
_entry.id   c5bddc73450b024e00c4aef9bd6de0f9
#
_cell.length_a   1.000
_cell.length_b   1.000
_cell.length_c   1.000
_cell.angle_alpha   90.00
_cell.angle_beta   90.00
_cell.angle_gamma   90.00
#
_symmetry.space_group_name_H-M   'P 1'
#
loop_
_entity.id
_entity.type
_entity.pdbx_description
1 polymer ?
#
loop_
_entity_poly.entity_id
_entity_poly.type
_entity_poly.pdbx_seq_one_letter_code
_entity_poly.pdbx_strand_id
1 'polypeptide(L)'
;MSTFVGLIKEIPGISVDRFNRENMNSSVYFLSHCHIDHMQGLDITFFDHLKQYNKYLYCSRISKVFLENKYCQNLRNVETYVKDIEVDKKVCIEYRSNYNSEETDILFVTFTSAGHCPGSVMFIFEKMNKLILYTGDFRINPHDYRKIKSLNCNNFPKKFDNVYLDTTFLSHDFTYLPTRIESISVMSKVVKEWLDESPRKVVILECSALYGSEFLYMELSKSLKTRIHVQDYVYKSYMRIPELACHVTNNSLDARIHACMSKYVCMNRPGLQCRTNVLQQDILTIVPSVIKWKKRDKSVVGEWDESSERTFNVCYSTHASFDELRKFIQYFKPKQIHPCVCEENEQDTINRLLDEIRR
;
A
#
# COMPACT_ATOMS: atom_id res chain seq x y z
N MET A 1 -10.33 -5.56 -0.28
CA MET A 1 -10.56 -4.14 -0.68
C MET A 1 -11.09 -3.38 0.50
N SER A 2 -10.65 -2.13 0.70
CA SER A 2 -11.11 -1.29 1.80
C SER A 2 -12.62 -1.05 1.74
N THR A 3 -13.32 -1.33 2.85
CA THR A 3 -14.76 -1.04 3.00
C THR A 3 -15.01 0.23 3.82
N PHE A 4 -13.93 0.91 4.24
CA PHE A 4 -14.00 2.11 5.04
C PHE A 4 -14.70 3.25 4.29
N VAL A 5 -15.67 3.89 4.96
CA VAL A 5 -16.51 4.94 4.36
C VAL A 5 -15.80 6.30 4.24
N GLY A 6 -14.59 6.43 4.71
CA GLY A 6 -13.76 7.64 4.58
C GLY A 6 -13.95 8.68 5.69
N LEU A 7 -14.90 8.51 6.59
CA LEU A 7 -15.22 9.50 7.61
C LEU A 7 -14.71 9.08 8.99
N ILE A 8 -13.92 9.92 9.62
CA ILE A 8 -13.45 9.75 11.01
C ILE A 8 -14.51 10.38 11.95
N LYS A 9 -15.23 9.55 12.68
CA LYS A 9 -16.37 9.99 13.52
C LYS A 9 -15.99 11.06 14.54
N GLU A 10 -14.78 10.98 15.09
CA GLU A 10 -14.27 11.89 16.12
C GLU A 10 -13.80 13.24 15.55
N ILE A 11 -13.63 13.33 14.23
CA ILE A 11 -13.13 14.52 13.54
C ILE A 11 -14.04 14.82 12.34
N PRO A 12 -15.26 15.35 12.57
CA PRO A 12 -16.13 15.78 11.49
C PRO A 12 -15.42 16.77 10.56
N GLY A 13 -15.74 16.75 9.27
CA GLY A 13 -15.17 17.66 8.28
C GLY A 13 -13.88 17.20 7.61
N ILE A 14 -13.38 15.99 7.92
CA ILE A 14 -12.29 15.37 7.16
C ILE A 14 -12.76 14.11 6.44
N SER A 15 -12.11 13.79 5.32
CA SER A 15 -12.27 12.51 4.63
C SER A 15 -10.92 11.87 4.35
N VAL A 16 -10.85 10.55 4.51
CA VAL A 16 -9.63 9.75 4.35
C VAL A 16 -9.88 8.60 3.37
N ASP A 17 -9.07 8.50 2.32
CA ASP A 17 -9.10 7.42 1.33
C ASP A 17 -10.48 7.20 0.65
N ARG A 18 -11.32 8.23 0.66
CA ARG A 18 -12.64 8.24 0.01
C ARG A 18 -12.99 9.66 -0.41
N PHE A 19 -13.41 9.84 -1.67
CA PHE A 19 -13.51 11.17 -2.29
C PHE A 19 -14.82 11.40 -3.06
N ASN A 20 -15.83 10.58 -2.83
CA ASN A 20 -17.12 10.63 -3.54
C ASN A 20 -18.30 10.90 -2.59
N ARG A 21 -19.46 11.24 -3.16
CA ARG A 21 -20.75 11.41 -2.45
C ARG A 21 -20.62 12.31 -1.21
N GLU A 22 -20.98 11.80 -0.05
CA GLU A 22 -20.96 12.53 1.24
C GLU A 22 -19.56 13.04 1.62
N ASN A 23 -18.51 12.34 1.19
CA ASN A 23 -17.14 12.75 1.45
C ASN A 23 -16.79 14.11 0.79
N MET A 24 -17.47 14.48 -0.30
CA MET A 24 -17.30 15.79 -0.95
C MET A 24 -17.65 16.98 -0.05
N ASN A 25 -18.46 16.75 1.01
CA ASN A 25 -18.79 17.78 2.01
C ASN A 25 -17.65 18.04 3.00
N SER A 26 -16.61 17.21 3.03
CA SER A 26 -15.44 17.42 3.89
C SER A 26 -14.68 18.68 3.47
N SER A 27 -14.04 19.32 4.47
CA SER A 27 -13.20 20.52 4.25
C SER A 27 -11.77 20.16 3.90
N VAL A 28 -11.32 18.99 4.36
CA VAL A 28 -9.94 18.50 4.21
C VAL A 28 -9.94 17.03 3.85
N TYR A 29 -9.03 16.65 2.97
CA TYR A 29 -8.90 15.30 2.45
C TYR A 29 -7.50 14.73 2.68
N PHE A 30 -7.44 13.42 2.99
CA PHE A 30 -6.19 12.70 3.18
C PHE A 30 -6.16 11.45 2.32
N LEU A 31 -5.01 11.17 1.69
CA LEU A 31 -4.76 9.94 0.95
C LEU A 31 -3.56 9.20 1.56
N SER A 32 -3.80 7.98 2.06
CA SER A 32 -2.76 7.17 2.68
C SER A 32 -1.78 6.61 1.66
N HIS A 33 -2.26 6.14 0.51
CA HIS A 33 -1.47 5.61 -0.60
C HIS A 33 -2.30 5.47 -1.89
N CYS A 34 -1.65 5.20 -3.03
CA CYS A 34 -2.26 5.25 -4.35
C CYS A 34 -2.81 3.92 -4.87
N HIS A 35 -3.31 3.02 -4.02
CA HIS A 35 -4.10 1.87 -4.47
C HIS A 35 -5.52 2.25 -4.82
N ILE A 36 -6.11 1.56 -5.81
CA ILE A 36 -7.40 1.95 -6.43
C ILE A 36 -8.54 2.01 -5.41
N ASP A 37 -8.57 1.09 -4.45
CA ASP A 37 -9.61 1.02 -3.42
C ASP A 37 -9.51 2.14 -2.37
N HIS A 38 -8.35 2.79 -2.24
CA HIS A 38 -8.15 4.00 -1.43
C HIS A 38 -8.33 5.31 -2.22
N MET A 39 -8.50 5.21 -3.53
CA MET A 39 -8.66 6.36 -4.44
C MET A 39 -10.09 6.49 -4.99
N GLN A 40 -11.08 5.86 -4.36
CA GLN A 40 -12.47 5.88 -4.87
C GLN A 40 -13.04 7.29 -4.86
N GLY A 41 -13.45 7.77 -6.05
CA GLY A 41 -13.93 9.13 -6.27
C GLY A 41 -12.83 10.17 -6.49
N LEU A 42 -11.55 9.77 -6.48
CA LEU A 42 -10.44 10.65 -6.80
C LEU A 42 -10.26 10.71 -8.32
N ASP A 43 -11.03 11.60 -8.93
CA ASP A 43 -11.11 11.84 -10.37
C ASP A 43 -11.05 13.34 -10.71
N ILE A 44 -11.28 13.67 -11.98
CA ILE A 44 -11.28 15.06 -12.44
C ILE A 44 -12.31 15.91 -11.68
N THR A 45 -13.51 15.35 -11.45
CA THR A 45 -14.59 16.05 -10.74
C THR A 45 -14.19 16.42 -9.31
N PHE A 46 -13.47 15.52 -8.63
CA PHE A 46 -12.95 15.79 -7.30
C PHE A 46 -11.91 16.93 -7.31
N PHE A 47 -10.98 16.95 -8.26
CA PHE A 47 -9.99 18.02 -8.35
C PHE A 47 -10.62 19.36 -8.72
N ASP A 48 -11.63 19.39 -9.58
CA ASP A 48 -12.43 20.60 -9.87
C ASP A 48 -13.15 21.09 -8.60
N HIS A 49 -13.68 20.19 -7.79
CA HIS A 49 -14.25 20.52 -6.48
C HIS A 49 -13.21 21.14 -5.53
N LEU A 50 -12.00 20.57 -5.43
CA LEU A 50 -10.93 21.17 -4.62
C LEU A 50 -10.63 22.60 -5.07
N LYS A 51 -10.54 22.81 -6.37
CA LYS A 51 -10.30 24.12 -6.97
C LYS A 51 -11.43 25.09 -6.68
N GLN A 52 -12.67 24.68 -6.93
CA GLN A 52 -13.86 25.54 -6.75
C GLN A 52 -14.02 26.03 -5.30
N TYR A 53 -13.72 25.19 -4.32
CA TYR A 53 -13.92 25.48 -2.90
C TYR A 53 -12.64 25.75 -2.12
N ASN A 54 -11.52 25.93 -2.82
CA ASN A 54 -10.19 26.17 -2.23
C ASN A 54 -9.84 25.15 -1.12
N LYS A 55 -10.09 23.86 -1.41
CA LYS A 55 -9.80 22.75 -0.51
C LYS A 55 -8.53 22.03 -0.92
N TYR A 56 -7.97 21.23 -0.02
CA TYR A 56 -6.69 20.54 -0.24
C TYR A 56 -6.79 19.05 0.06
N LEU A 57 -6.05 18.26 -0.75
CA LEU A 57 -5.74 16.86 -0.51
C LEU A 57 -4.33 16.76 0.06
N TYR A 58 -4.19 16.12 1.22
CA TYR A 58 -2.90 15.88 1.86
C TYR A 58 -2.48 14.41 1.68
N CYS A 59 -1.24 14.19 1.27
CA CYS A 59 -0.68 12.86 1.06
C CYS A 59 0.83 12.86 1.30
N SER A 60 1.50 11.72 1.13
CA SER A 60 2.96 11.66 1.12
C SER A 60 3.52 12.26 -0.18
N ARG A 61 4.81 12.65 -0.16
CA ARG A 61 5.52 13.14 -1.34
C ARG A 61 5.47 12.12 -2.51
N ILE A 62 5.63 10.82 -2.21
CA ILE A 62 5.59 9.76 -3.23
C ILE A 62 4.19 9.64 -3.82
N SER A 63 3.15 9.62 -2.98
CA SER A 63 1.75 9.61 -3.46
C SER A 63 1.45 10.81 -4.33
N LYS A 64 1.95 12.00 -3.98
CA LYS A 64 1.82 13.20 -4.82
C LYS A 64 2.45 13.02 -6.19
N VAL A 65 3.66 12.45 -6.28
CA VAL A 65 4.31 12.13 -7.56
C VAL A 65 3.44 11.22 -8.43
N PHE A 66 2.84 10.19 -7.83
CA PHE A 66 1.94 9.26 -8.55
C PHE A 66 0.67 9.96 -9.04
N LEU A 67 0.05 10.81 -8.22
CA LEU A 67 -1.12 11.60 -8.60
C LEU A 67 -0.81 12.58 -9.74
N GLU A 68 0.29 13.30 -9.64
CA GLU A 68 0.73 14.21 -10.69
C GLU A 68 0.95 13.48 -12.01
N ASN A 69 1.64 12.32 -12.00
CA ASN A 69 1.84 11.53 -13.21
C ASN A 69 0.51 11.00 -13.79
N LYS A 70 -0.41 10.56 -12.93
CA LYS A 70 -1.70 10.02 -13.35
C LYS A 70 -2.60 11.09 -13.99
N TYR A 71 -2.60 12.30 -13.47
CA TYR A 71 -3.53 13.36 -13.88
C TYR A 71 -2.93 14.48 -14.72
N CYS A 72 -1.61 14.49 -14.95
CA CYS A 72 -0.90 15.57 -15.66
C CYS A 72 -1.42 15.86 -17.08
N GLN A 73 -2.03 14.88 -17.75
CA GLN A 73 -2.57 15.06 -19.10
C GLN A 73 -3.96 15.74 -19.09
N ASN A 74 -4.72 15.54 -18.02
CA ASN A 74 -6.13 15.93 -17.95
C ASN A 74 -6.40 17.14 -17.03
N LEU A 75 -5.46 17.42 -16.12
CA LEU A 75 -5.62 18.47 -15.10
C LEU A 75 -4.38 19.38 -15.08
N ARG A 76 -4.60 20.66 -15.28
CA ARG A 76 -3.57 21.68 -15.03
C ARG A 76 -3.53 22.03 -13.54
N ASN A 77 -2.32 22.15 -12.99
CA ASN A 77 -2.08 22.62 -11.62
C ASN A 77 -2.60 21.68 -10.50
N VAL A 78 -2.62 20.36 -10.72
CA VAL A 78 -2.94 19.37 -9.66
C VAL A 78 -2.07 19.60 -8.42
N GLU A 79 -0.80 19.94 -8.64
CA GLU A 79 0.19 20.23 -7.60
C GLU A 79 -0.23 21.35 -6.63
N THR A 80 -1.09 22.27 -7.07
CA THR A 80 -1.58 23.38 -6.24
C THR A 80 -2.52 22.90 -5.13
N TYR A 81 -3.33 21.89 -5.42
CA TYR A 81 -4.37 21.38 -4.51
C TYR A 81 -3.96 20.10 -3.79
N VAL A 82 -2.83 19.50 -4.17
CA VAL A 82 -2.24 18.34 -3.50
C VAL A 82 -1.05 18.82 -2.67
N LYS A 83 -1.17 18.74 -1.36
CA LYS A 83 -0.13 19.12 -0.38
C LYS A 83 0.55 17.88 0.13
N ASP A 84 1.86 17.82 0.03
CA ASP A 84 2.63 16.75 0.65
C ASP A 84 3.05 17.12 2.08
N ILE A 85 3.00 16.13 2.97
CA ILE A 85 3.48 16.23 4.35
C ILE A 85 4.65 15.26 4.52
N GLU A 86 5.74 15.77 5.07
CA GLU A 86 6.90 14.98 5.40
C GLU A 86 6.60 14.00 6.54
N VAL A 87 7.09 12.75 6.39
CA VAL A 87 6.92 11.71 7.43
C VAL A 87 7.58 12.15 8.74
N ASP A 88 6.95 11.82 9.86
CA ASP A 88 7.34 12.17 11.23
C ASP A 88 7.32 13.68 11.56
N LYS A 89 6.79 14.50 10.66
CA LYS A 89 6.60 15.93 10.89
C LYS A 89 5.15 16.22 11.29
N LYS A 90 4.97 16.86 12.44
CA LYS A 90 3.66 17.32 12.90
C LYS A 90 3.33 18.66 12.22
N VAL A 91 2.16 18.73 11.59
CA VAL A 91 1.63 19.93 10.96
C VAL A 91 0.30 20.35 11.58
N CYS A 92 0.02 21.64 11.53
CA CYS A 92 -1.24 22.24 11.98
C CYS A 92 -2.06 22.56 10.72
N ILE A 93 -3.32 22.11 10.69
CA ILE A 93 -4.26 22.35 9.60
C ILE A 93 -5.50 23.03 10.18
N GLU A 94 -5.81 24.22 9.68
CA GLU A 94 -7.09 24.87 9.93
C GLU A 94 -8.14 24.31 8.97
N TYR A 95 -9.30 23.94 9.50
CA TYR A 95 -10.37 23.35 8.72
C TYR A 95 -11.74 23.64 9.34
N ARG A 96 -12.81 23.39 8.59
CA ARG A 96 -14.18 23.53 9.10
C ARG A 96 -14.73 22.14 9.42
N SER A 97 -15.14 21.94 10.66
CA SER A 97 -15.76 20.68 11.10
C SER A 97 -17.20 20.52 10.58
N ASN A 98 -17.84 21.66 10.25
CA ASN A 98 -19.16 21.69 9.62
C ASN A 98 -19.09 22.59 8.38
N TYR A 99 -19.55 22.08 7.24
CA TYR A 99 -19.56 22.82 5.97
C TYR A 99 -20.37 24.14 6.04
N ASN A 100 -21.41 24.16 6.86
CA ASN A 100 -22.29 25.34 7.04
C ASN A 100 -21.83 26.31 8.13
N SER A 101 -20.71 26.04 8.80
CA SER A 101 -20.17 26.92 9.84
C SER A 101 -19.04 27.78 9.29
N GLU A 102 -18.99 29.05 9.71
CA GLU A 102 -17.84 29.93 9.48
C GLU A 102 -16.70 29.67 10.47
N GLU A 103 -16.97 28.93 11.56
CA GLU A 103 -15.96 28.61 12.57
C GLU A 103 -14.94 27.62 12.02
N THR A 104 -13.67 27.92 12.26
CA THR A 104 -12.55 27.05 11.95
C THR A 104 -12.07 26.31 13.19
N ASP A 105 -11.77 25.04 12.99
CA ASP A 105 -11.15 24.15 13.96
C ASP A 105 -9.67 23.93 13.63
N ILE A 106 -8.90 23.53 14.61
CA ILE A 106 -7.49 23.17 14.45
C ILE A 106 -7.33 21.65 14.55
N LEU A 107 -6.66 21.08 13.58
CA LEU A 107 -6.26 19.67 13.53
C LEU A 107 -4.74 19.56 13.43
N PHE A 108 -4.11 18.86 14.36
CA PHE A 108 -2.71 18.47 14.20
C PHE A 108 -2.64 17.09 13.56
N VAL A 109 -1.78 16.97 12.56
CA VAL A 109 -1.60 15.72 11.82
C VAL A 109 -0.12 15.37 11.73
N THR A 110 0.19 14.12 12.00
CA THR A 110 1.53 13.56 11.76
C THR A 110 1.40 12.36 10.83
N PHE A 111 2.16 12.34 9.75
CA PHE A 111 2.29 11.17 8.88
C PHE A 111 3.38 10.25 9.42
N THR A 112 3.15 8.94 9.41
CA THR A 112 4.16 7.94 9.72
C THR A 112 4.15 6.84 8.68
N SER A 113 5.31 6.22 8.40
CA SER A 113 5.37 5.16 7.40
C SER A 113 4.49 3.97 7.78
N ALA A 114 3.65 3.52 6.86
CA ALA A 114 2.80 2.34 7.01
C ALA A 114 3.51 1.03 6.61
N GLY A 115 4.62 1.12 5.88
CA GLY A 115 5.39 -0.04 5.44
C GLY A 115 4.66 -0.96 4.45
N HIS A 116 3.55 -0.53 3.86
CA HIS A 116 2.76 -1.30 2.89
C HIS A 116 3.38 -1.22 1.48
N CYS A 117 3.50 0.00 0.96
CA CYS A 117 4.17 0.30 -0.31
C CYS A 117 4.93 1.63 -0.18
N PRO A 118 5.80 2.01 -1.14
CA PRO A 118 6.45 3.31 -1.13
C PRO A 118 5.44 4.45 -1.09
N GLY A 119 5.64 5.34 -0.13
CA GLY A 119 4.74 6.47 0.08
C GLY A 119 3.49 6.16 0.88
N SER A 120 3.24 4.90 1.27
CA SER A 120 2.14 4.58 2.17
C SER A 120 2.39 5.14 3.56
N VAL A 121 1.37 5.80 4.12
CA VAL A 121 1.45 6.45 5.43
C VAL A 121 0.21 6.14 6.28
N MET A 122 0.44 6.06 7.57
CA MET A 122 -0.59 6.16 8.61
C MET A 122 -0.78 7.61 8.98
N PHE A 123 -1.95 7.97 9.44
CA PHE A 123 -2.26 9.31 9.95
C PHE A 123 -2.47 9.28 11.46
N ILE A 124 -1.72 10.10 12.17
CA ILE A 124 -1.95 10.38 13.58
C ILE A 124 -2.65 11.74 13.65
N PHE A 125 -3.92 11.73 14.00
CA PHE A 125 -4.71 12.93 14.19
C PHE A 125 -4.79 13.27 15.66
N GLU A 126 -4.48 14.52 15.98
CA GLU A 126 -4.61 15.08 17.35
C GLU A 126 -5.61 16.22 17.29
N LYS A 127 -6.76 16.05 17.93
CA LYS A 127 -7.79 17.08 18.07
C LYS A 127 -8.27 17.16 19.50
N MET A 128 -8.23 18.36 20.11
CA MET A 128 -8.52 18.56 21.53
C MET A 128 -7.63 17.61 22.37
N ASN A 129 -8.24 16.74 23.17
CA ASN A 129 -7.51 15.77 24.01
C ASN A 129 -7.60 14.34 23.45
N LYS A 130 -7.95 14.18 22.17
CA LYS A 130 -8.07 12.85 21.51
C LYS A 130 -6.91 12.61 20.57
N LEU A 131 -6.39 11.40 20.62
CA LEU A 131 -5.36 10.89 19.72
C LEU A 131 -5.93 9.73 18.91
N ILE A 132 -5.98 9.88 17.60
CA ILE A 132 -6.61 8.93 16.67
C ILE A 132 -5.57 8.48 15.67
N LEU A 133 -5.47 7.17 15.46
CA LEU A 133 -4.62 6.57 14.44
C LEU A 133 -5.49 5.98 13.33
N TYR A 134 -5.23 6.38 12.10
CA TYR A 134 -5.70 5.70 10.90
C TYR A 134 -4.51 4.99 10.26
N THR A 135 -4.56 3.65 10.16
CA THR A 135 -3.40 2.89 9.68
C THR A 135 -3.26 2.91 8.17
N GLY A 136 -4.34 3.19 7.42
CA GLY A 136 -4.38 2.76 6.04
C GLY A 136 -4.05 1.27 5.95
N ASP A 137 -3.58 0.83 4.79
CA ASP A 137 -2.97 -0.49 4.65
C ASP A 137 -1.57 -0.48 5.23
N PHE A 138 -1.21 -1.46 6.06
CA PHE A 138 0.08 -1.46 6.70
C PHE A 138 0.67 -2.85 6.92
N ARG A 139 2.00 -2.89 6.96
CA ARG A 139 2.75 -4.01 7.50
C ARG A 139 4.08 -3.54 8.07
N ILE A 140 4.19 -3.51 9.39
CA ILE A 140 5.39 -3.10 10.14
C ILE A 140 5.85 -4.28 10.98
N ASN A 141 7.15 -4.58 10.93
CA ASN A 141 7.70 -5.62 11.79
C ASN A 141 7.53 -5.24 13.27
N PRO A 142 6.97 -6.13 14.12
CA PRO A 142 6.78 -5.85 15.54
C PRO A 142 8.05 -5.41 16.30
N HIS A 143 9.23 -5.85 15.88
CA HIS A 143 10.51 -5.41 16.46
C HIS A 143 10.84 -3.94 16.16
N ASP A 144 10.17 -3.32 15.18
CA ASP A 144 10.40 -1.94 14.78
C ASP A 144 9.43 -0.93 15.42
N TYR A 145 8.37 -1.39 16.11
CA TYR A 145 7.38 -0.47 16.71
C TYR A 145 8.02 0.59 17.61
N ARG A 146 9.00 0.21 18.42
CA ARG A 146 9.72 1.12 19.33
C ARG A 146 10.60 2.15 18.61
N LYS A 147 11.00 1.86 17.37
CA LYS A 147 11.89 2.72 16.56
C LYS A 147 11.13 3.85 15.87
N ILE A 148 9.82 3.71 15.70
CA ILE A 148 8.99 4.70 15.00
C ILE A 148 8.66 5.84 15.95
N LYS A 149 9.37 6.95 15.81
CA LYS A 149 9.28 8.10 16.72
C LYS A 149 7.88 8.68 16.83
N SER A 150 7.17 8.79 15.71
CA SER A 150 5.81 9.35 15.66
C SER A 150 4.79 8.50 16.41
N LEU A 151 4.98 7.18 16.52
CA LEU A 151 4.10 6.27 17.26
C LEU A 151 4.46 6.14 18.76
N ASN A 152 5.58 6.73 19.18
CA ASN A 152 6.07 6.63 20.54
C ASN A 152 6.29 8.02 21.16
N CYS A 153 6.31 8.10 22.48
CA CYS A 153 6.66 9.27 23.26
C CYS A 153 7.58 8.84 24.41
N ASN A 154 8.78 9.37 24.48
CA ASN A 154 9.77 9.02 25.53
C ASN A 154 10.01 7.50 25.64
N ASN A 155 10.12 6.80 24.51
CA ASN A 155 10.27 5.34 24.38
C ASN A 155 9.05 4.50 24.84
N PHE A 156 7.93 5.12 25.13
CA PHE A 156 6.67 4.43 25.41
C PHE A 156 5.69 4.59 24.25
N PRO A 157 4.84 3.56 23.98
CA PRO A 157 3.82 3.68 22.96
C PRO A 157 2.84 4.82 23.27
N LYS A 158 2.48 5.59 22.27
CA LYS A 158 1.40 6.57 22.38
C LYS A 158 0.09 5.85 22.70
N LYS A 159 -0.73 6.43 23.56
CA LYS A 159 -2.05 5.89 23.93
C LYS A 159 -3.11 6.47 23.00
N PHE A 160 -3.49 5.66 22.01
CA PHE A 160 -4.55 6.06 21.08
C PHE A 160 -5.94 5.89 21.71
N ASP A 161 -6.79 6.87 21.54
CA ASP A 161 -8.21 6.76 21.90
C ASP A 161 -8.94 5.87 20.89
N ASN A 162 -8.68 6.08 19.60
CA ASN A 162 -9.27 5.31 18.51
C ASN A 162 -8.20 4.89 17.52
N VAL A 163 -8.30 3.64 17.01
CA VAL A 163 -7.50 3.14 15.91
C VAL A 163 -8.43 2.63 14.81
N TYR A 164 -8.34 3.23 13.63
CA TYR A 164 -8.92 2.75 12.39
C TYR A 164 -7.90 1.79 11.76
N LEU A 165 -8.21 0.49 11.85
CA LEU A 165 -7.24 -0.59 11.64
C LEU A 165 -7.44 -1.28 10.29
N ASP A 166 -6.38 -1.50 9.54
CA ASP A 166 -6.36 -2.47 8.43
C ASP A 166 -6.66 -3.88 8.95
N THR A 167 -7.78 -4.43 8.56
CA THR A 167 -8.26 -5.75 8.96
C THR A 167 -8.26 -6.76 7.79
N THR A 168 -7.48 -6.49 6.74
CA THR A 168 -7.42 -7.32 5.51
C THR A 168 -7.14 -8.79 5.81
N PHE A 169 -6.21 -9.09 6.71
CA PHE A 169 -5.87 -10.45 7.13
C PHE A 169 -6.19 -10.73 8.59
N LEU A 170 -7.21 -10.07 9.14
CA LEU A 170 -7.76 -10.40 10.45
C LEU A 170 -8.60 -11.69 10.35
N SER A 171 -7.91 -12.82 10.19
CA SER A 171 -8.50 -14.15 10.05
C SER A 171 -7.50 -15.23 10.46
N HIS A 172 -7.98 -16.31 11.09
CA HIS A 172 -7.15 -17.47 11.39
C HIS A 172 -6.58 -18.17 10.15
N ASP A 173 -7.18 -17.95 8.97
CA ASP A 173 -6.59 -18.40 7.70
C ASP A 173 -5.23 -17.75 7.43
N PHE A 174 -4.91 -16.62 8.07
CA PHE A 174 -3.68 -15.84 7.90
C PHE A 174 -2.99 -15.54 9.24
N THR A 175 -2.97 -16.52 10.16
CA THR A 175 -2.35 -16.37 11.49
C THR A 175 -0.91 -15.92 11.39
N TYR A 176 -0.12 -16.57 10.56
CA TYR A 176 1.27 -16.22 10.25
C TYR A 176 1.43 -15.99 8.75
N LEU A 177 2.27 -15.04 8.39
CA LEU A 177 2.75 -14.83 7.02
C LEU A 177 4.27 -14.65 7.04
N PRO A 178 5.02 -15.25 6.11
CA PRO A 178 6.46 -15.05 6.03
C PRO A 178 6.79 -13.57 5.87
N THR A 179 7.91 -13.14 6.41
CA THR A 179 8.39 -11.78 6.21
C THR A 179 8.66 -11.51 4.73
N ARG A 180 8.60 -10.27 4.32
CA ARG A 180 8.93 -9.91 2.93
C ARG A 180 10.34 -10.34 2.53
N ILE A 181 11.29 -10.26 3.47
CA ILE A 181 12.68 -10.66 3.22
C ILE A 181 12.79 -12.18 3.00
N GLU A 182 12.10 -13.00 3.80
CA GLU A 182 12.05 -14.46 3.58
C GLU A 182 11.45 -14.78 2.21
N SER A 183 10.33 -14.15 1.85
CA SER A 183 9.67 -14.33 0.55
C SER A 183 10.61 -13.95 -0.61
N ILE A 184 11.28 -12.80 -0.50
CA ILE A 184 12.22 -12.32 -1.52
C ILE A 184 13.45 -13.22 -1.61
N SER A 185 13.95 -13.75 -0.50
CA SER A 185 15.10 -14.68 -0.49
C SER A 185 14.80 -15.94 -1.30
N VAL A 186 13.61 -16.56 -1.07
CA VAL A 186 13.16 -17.74 -1.84
C VAL A 186 12.99 -17.39 -3.33
N MET A 187 12.35 -16.26 -3.61
CA MET A 187 12.14 -15.77 -4.97
C MET A 187 13.46 -15.51 -5.69
N SER A 188 14.40 -14.82 -5.04
CA SER A 188 15.71 -14.50 -5.60
C SER A 188 16.50 -15.77 -5.97
N LYS A 189 16.42 -16.81 -5.13
CA LYS A 189 17.07 -18.09 -5.39
C LYS A 189 16.54 -18.74 -6.67
N VAL A 190 15.22 -18.88 -6.77
CA VAL A 190 14.57 -19.50 -7.94
C VAL A 190 14.83 -18.70 -9.22
N VAL A 191 14.71 -17.39 -9.14
CA VAL A 191 14.99 -16.49 -10.28
C VAL A 191 16.44 -16.59 -10.72
N LYS A 192 17.39 -16.62 -9.76
CA LYS A 192 18.80 -16.73 -10.06
C LYS A 192 19.12 -18.05 -10.75
N GLU A 193 18.69 -19.19 -10.18
CA GLU A 193 18.88 -20.51 -10.75
C GLU A 193 18.34 -20.57 -12.19
N TRP A 194 17.13 -20.05 -12.44
CA TRP A 194 16.54 -19.96 -13.77
C TRP A 194 17.36 -19.13 -14.75
N LEU A 195 17.77 -17.94 -14.35
CA LEU A 195 18.53 -17.01 -15.20
C LEU A 195 19.96 -17.50 -15.51
N ASP A 196 20.57 -18.25 -14.60
CA ASP A 196 21.94 -18.78 -14.76
C ASP A 196 22.02 -19.90 -15.80
N GLU A 197 20.90 -20.60 -16.11
CA GLU A 197 20.90 -21.69 -17.09
C GLU A 197 21.13 -21.18 -18.52
N SER A 198 20.67 -19.99 -18.90
CA SER A 198 20.85 -19.44 -20.25
C SER A 198 20.63 -17.93 -20.30
N PRO A 199 21.43 -17.21 -21.13
CA PRO A 199 21.22 -15.79 -21.35
C PRO A 199 19.88 -15.44 -22.04
N ARG A 200 19.23 -16.42 -22.69
CA ARG A 200 17.91 -16.23 -23.31
C ARG A 200 16.76 -16.25 -22.33
N LYS A 201 16.96 -16.87 -21.15
CA LYS A 201 15.91 -17.00 -20.14
C LYS A 201 15.55 -15.66 -19.52
N VAL A 202 14.25 -15.47 -19.33
CA VAL A 202 13.64 -14.26 -18.73
C VAL A 202 12.64 -14.65 -17.67
N VAL A 203 12.26 -13.67 -16.85
CA VAL A 203 11.28 -13.84 -15.77
C VAL A 203 10.17 -12.81 -15.93
N ILE A 204 8.93 -13.25 -15.78
CA ILE A 204 7.75 -12.39 -15.60
C ILE A 204 7.42 -12.34 -14.11
N LEU A 205 7.37 -11.15 -13.54
CA LEU A 205 6.79 -10.91 -12.22
C LEU A 205 5.31 -10.55 -12.42
N GLU A 206 4.42 -11.46 -12.06
CA GLU A 206 2.98 -11.25 -12.15
C GLU A 206 2.48 -10.48 -10.93
N CYS A 207 2.63 -9.14 -10.95
CA CYS A 207 2.16 -8.27 -9.89
C CYS A 207 0.70 -7.88 -10.10
N SER A 208 -0.10 -7.92 -9.03
CA SER A 208 -1.56 -7.70 -9.09
C SER A 208 -1.95 -6.23 -9.27
N ALA A 209 -1.09 -5.31 -8.85
CA ALA A 209 -1.34 -3.87 -8.89
C ALA A 209 -0.28 -3.12 -9.70
N LEU A 210 -0.66 -1.95 -10.21
CA LEU A 210 0.23 -1.06 -10.97
C LEU A 210 1.36 -0.51 -10.09
N TYR A 211 1.02 -0.15 -8.86
CA TYR A 211 1.93 0.29 -7.79
C TYR A 211 1.76 -0.65 -6.59
N GLY A 212 2.80 -0.77 -5.74
CA GLY A 212 2.78 -1.56 -4.51
C GLY A 212 3.82 -2.69 -4.44
N SER A 213 4.46 -3.03 -5.57
CA SER A 213 5.51 -4.06 -5.61
C SER A 213 6.93 -3.50 -5.63
N GLU A 214 7.09 -2.20 -5.38
CA GLU A 214 8.37 -1.49 -5.52
C GLU A 214 9.44 -2.03 -4.57
N PHE A 215 9.07 -2.38 -3.33
CA PHE A 215 10.01 -3.00 -2.40
C PHE A 215 10.55 -4.33 -2.95
N LEU A 216 9.69 -5.14 -3.59
CA LEU A 216 10.08 -6.36 -4.27
C LEU A 216 11.06 -6.05 -5.42
N TYR A 217 10.77 -5.03 -6.23
CA TYR A 217 11.65 -4.64 -7.34
C TYR A 217 13.04 -4.22 -6.85
N MET A 218 13.10 -3.38 -5.82
CA MET A 218 14.35 -2.92 -5.23
C MET A 218 15.20 -4.08 -4.70
N GLU A 219 14.61 -4.96 -3.93
CA GLU A 219 15.34 -6.06 -3.30
C GLU A 219 15.77 -7.13 -4.31
N LEU A 220 14.92 -7.48 -5.29
CA LEU A 220 15.32 -8.35 -6.40
C LEU A 220 16.44 -7.72 -7.25
N SER A 221 16.31 -6.44 -7.57
CA SER A 221 17.32 -5.70 -8.33
C SER A 221 18.68 -5.70 -7.62
N LYS A 222 18.70 -5.46 -6.31
CA LYS A 222 19.92 -5.52 -5.48
C LYS A 222 20.52 -6.91 -5.44
N SER A 223 19.68 -7.91 -5.13
CA SER A 223 20.10 -9.31 -4.98
C SER A 223 20.69 -9.90 -6.26
N LEU A 224 20.06 -9.59 -7.39
CA LEU A 224 20.40 -10.15 -8.70
C LEU A 224 21.26 -9.22 -9.56
N LYS A 225 21.60 -8.01 -9.05
CA LYS A 225 22.39 -6.99 -9.74
C LYS A 225 21.87 -6.67 -11.16
N THR A 226 20.54 -6.60 -11.29
CA THR A 226 19.85 -6.30 -12.56
C THR A 226 18.70 -5.34 -12.33
N ARG A 227 18.32 -4.57 -13.36
CA ARG A 227 17.13 -3.71 -13.29
C ARG A 227 15.89 -4.51 -13.63
N ILE A 228 14.75 -4.04 -13.13
CA ILE A 228 13.42 -4.61 -13.40
C ILE A 228 12.76 -3.79 -14.50
N HIS A 229 12.31 -4.44 -15.57
CA HIS A 229 11.58 -3.77 -16.64
C HIS A 229 10.14 -3.47 -16.20
N VAL A 230 9.74 -2.21 -16.29
CA VAL A 230 8.38 -1.73 -15.97
C VAL A 230 7.80 -0.96 -17.16
N GLN A 231 6.48 -0.73 -17.17
CA GLN A 231 5.82 0.06 -18.20
C GLN A 231 6.31 1.52 -18.20
N ASP A 232 6.36 2.17 -19.37
CA ASP A 232 6.77 3.58 -19.52
C ASP A 232 6.05 4.53 -18.58
N TYR A 233 4.75 4.32 -18.41
CA TYR A 233 3.93 5.14 -17.53
C TYR A 233 4.39 5.04 -16.06
N VAL A 234 4.68 3.84 -15.59
CA VAL A 234 5.17 3.58 -14.23
C VAL A 234 6.59 4.11 -14.08
N TYR A 235 7.45 3.86 -15.08
CA TYR A 235 8.83 4.32 -15.11
C TYR A 235 8.95 5.84 -14.92
N LYS A 236 8.09 6.62 -15.58
CA LYS A 236 8.06 8.10 -15.43
C LYS A 236 7.84 8.54 -13.98
N SER A 237 7.00 7.82 -13.23
CA SER A 237 6.81 8.10 -11.80
C SER A 237 8.04 7.71 -10.99
N TYR A 238 8.59 6.53 -11.24
CA TYR A 238 9.71 5.99 -10.47
C TYR A 238 11.01 6.78 -10.67
N MET A 239 11.23 7.37 -11.85
CA MET A 239 12.37 8.26 -12.10
C MET A 239 12.36 9.53 -11.25
N ARG A 240 11.19 9.92 -10.70
CA ARG A 240 11.05 11.05 -9.77
C ARG A 240 11.25 10.64 -8.30
N ILE A 241 11.52 9.35 -8.02
CA ILE A 241 11.73 8.76 -6.70
C ILE A 241 13.15 8.18 -6.68
N PRO A 242 14.14 8.89 -6.09
CA PRO A 242 15.55 8.52 -6.18
C PRO A 242 15.84 7.08 -5.73
N GLU A 243 15.14 6.59 -4.72
CA GLU A 243 15.31 5.24 -4.16
C GLU A 243 14.88 4.13 -5.14
N LEU A 244 14.01 4.45 -6.10
CA LEU A 244 13.50 3.50 -7.11
C LEU A 244 14.22 3.60 -8.45
N ALA A 245 14.65 4.79 -8.81
CA ALA A 245 15.15 5.11 -10.15
C ALA A 245 16.27 4.18 -10.65
N CYS A 246 17.21 3.80 -9.78
CA CYS A 246 18.33 2.93 -10.15
C CYS A 246 17.95 1.44 -10.30
N HIS A 247 16.77 1.03 -9.81
CA HIS A 247 16.33 -0.36 -9.77
C HIS A 247 15.44 -0.77 -10.93
N VAL A 248 14.97 0.20 -11.73
CA VAL A 248 14.01 -0.04 -12.81
C VAL A 248 14.53 0.45 -14.16
N THR A 249 13.91 -0.05 -15.23
CA THR A 249 14.15 0.41 -16.61
C THR A 249 12.85 0.29 -17.42
N ASN A 250 12.67 1.14 -18.40
CA ASN A 250 11.60 1.01 -19.39
C ASN A 250 12.10 0.37 -20.71
N ASN A 251 13.40 0.08 -20.83
CA ASN A 251 13.94 -0.65 -21.96
C ASN A 251 13.85 -2.17 -21.70
N SER A 252 13.00 -2.86 -22.44
CA SER A 252 12.79 -4.29 -22.29
C SER A 252 14.04 -5.12 -22.64
N LEU A 253 14.99 -4.59 -23.40
CA LEU A 253 16.23 -5.27 -23.78
C LEU A 253 17.31 -5.19 -22.68
N ASP A 254 17.23 -4.22 -21.81
CA ASP A 254 18.19 -4.00 -20.72
C ASP A 254 17.88 -4.84 -19.46
N ALA A 255 16.78 -5.62 -19.50
CA ALA A 255 16.35 -6.39 -18.36
C ALA A 255 15.99 -7.82 -18.74
N ARG A 256 16.21 -8.73 -17.80
CA ARG A 256 15.77 -10.13 -17.89
C ARG A 256 14.62 -10.45 -16.94
N ILE A 257 14.21 -9.46 -16.10
CA ILE A 257 13.07 -9.57 -15.20
C ILE A 257 12.07 -8.48 -15.58
N HIS A 258 10.84 -8.88 -15.86
CA HIS A 258 9.80 -8.03 -16.43
C HIS A 258 8.58 -7.95 -15.49
N ALA A 259 8.28 -6.77 -14.98
CA ALA A 259 7.09 -6.44 -14.20
C ALA A 259 6.14 -5.49 -14.96
N CYS A 260 6.28 -5.47 -16.30
CA CYS A 260 5.49 -4.59 -17.16
C CYS A 260 4.12 -5.17 -17.55
N MET A 261 3.80 -6.40 -17.13
CA MET A 261 2.57 -7.10 -17.50
C MET A 261 1.65 -7.22 -16.29
N SER A 262 0.38 -6.84 -16.48
CA SER A 262 -0.64 -7.11 -15.46
C SER A 262 -1.05 -8.59 -15.48
N LYS A 263 -1.58 -9.08 -14.35
CA LYS A 263 -2.15 -10.42 -14.24
C LYS A 263 -3.13 -10.75 -15.37
N TYR A 264 -4.01 -9.81 -15.71
CA TYR A 264 -4.99 -9.98 -16.80
C TYR A 264 -4.32 -10.23 -18.15
N VAL A 265 -3.23 -9.51 -18.45
CA VAL A 265 -2.47 -9.70 -19.72
C VAL A 265 -1.76 -11.05 -19.73
N CYS A 266 -1.15 -11.46 -18.61
CA CYS A 266 -0.49 -12.76 -18.48
C CYS A 266 -1.48 -13.91 -18.70
N MET A 267 -2.70 -13.82 -18.19
CA MET A 267 -3.73 -14.87 -18.37
C MET A 267 -4.28 -14.97 -19.79
N ASN A 268 -4.42 -13.85 -20.50
CA ASN A 268 -5.12 -13.80 -21.80
C ASN A 268 -4.17 -13.78 -23.01
N ARG A 269 -2.88 -13.53 -22.82
CA ARG A 269 -1.88 -13.47 -23.89
C ARG A 269 -0.61 -14.16 -23.44
N PRO A 270 -0.38 -15.42 -23.88
CA PRO A 270 0.85 -16.13 -23.53
C PRO A 270 2.07 -15.41 -24.10
N GLY A 271 3.19 -15.53 -23.40
CA GLY A 271 4.47 -14.95 -23.79
C GLY A 271 4.72 -13.55 -23.21
N LEU A 272 5.90 -13.04 -23.51
CA LEU A 272 6.37 -11.74 -23.02
C LEU A 272 6.01 -10.65 -24.04
N GLN A 273 4.96 -9.89 -23.77
CA GLN A 273 4.41 -8.91 -24.73
C GLN A 273 5.38 -7.77 -25.09
N CYS A 274 6.27 -7.40 -24.21
CA CYS A 274 7.29 -6.37 -24.48
C CYS A 274 8.48 -6.90 -25.30
N ARG A 275 8.59 -8.23 -25.49
CA ARG A 275 9.64 -8.91 -26.26
C ARG A 275 9.07 -10.16 -26.92
N THR A 276 8.44 -10.01 -28.07
CA THR A 276 7.72 -11.08 -28.78
C THR A 276 8.62 -12.18 -29.35
N ASN A 277 9.94 -11.95 -29.38
CA ASN A 277 10.93 -12.93 -29.85
C ASN A 277 11.41 -13.92 -28.76
N VAL A 278 10.90 -13.80 -27.52
CA VAL A 278 11.22 -14.72 -26.41
C VAL A 278 10.31 -15.97 -26.54
N LEU A 279 10.91 -17.15 -26.58
CA LEU A 279 10.17 -18.40 -26.63
C LEU A 279 9.50 -18.69 -25.28
N GLN A 280 8.32 -19.29 -25.31
CA GLN A 280 7.59 -19.66 -24.10
C GLN A 280 8.39 -20.55 -23.14
N GLN A 281 9.21 -21.43 -23.67
CA GLN A 281 10.10 -22.32 -22.90
C GLN A 281 11.21 -21.55 -22.13
N ASP A 282 11.52 -20.31 -22.54
CA ASP A 282 12.54 -19.45 -21.92
C ASP A 282 11.95 -18.50 -20.90
N ILE A 283 10.65 -18.61 -20.56
CA ILE A 283 9.93 -17.74 -19.62
C ILE A 283 9.62 -18.49 -18.32
N LEU A 284 10.04 -17.93 -17.20
CA LEU A 284 9.57 -18.28 -15.85
C LEU A 284 8.59 -17.22 -15.38
N THR A 285 7.45 -17.63 -14.87
CA THR A 285 6.48 -16.72 -14.22
C THR A 285 6.58 -16.85 -12.70
N ILE A 286 6.81 -15.74 -12.02
CA ILE A 286 6.77 -15.64 -10.56
C ILE A 286 5.47 -14.94 -10.16
N VAL A 287 4.69 -15.56 -9.26
CA VAL A 287 3.40 -15.05 -8.77
C VAL A 287 3.48 -14.74 -7.29
N PRO A 288 3.79 -13.50 -6.88
CA PRO A 288 3.71 -13.09 -5.48
C PRO A 288 2.24 -12.95 -5.07
N SER A 289 1.78 -13.78 -4.13
CA SER A 289 0.38 -13.79 -3.69
C SER A 289 0.25 -14.38 -2.30
N VAL A 290 -0.68 -13.87 -1.49
CA VAL A 290 -1.08 -14.45 -0.20
C VAL A 290 -2.28 -15.38 -0.38
N ILE A 291 -3.17 -15.06 -1.29
CA ILE A 291 -4.47 -15.73 -1.44
C ILE A 291 -4.31 -17.23 -1.75
N LYS A 292 -3.29 -17.60 -2.52
CA LYS A 292 -2.97 -19.02 -2.80
C LYS A 292 -2.59 -19.81 -1.54
N TRP A 293 -2.18 -19.14 -0.45
CA TRP A 293 -1.84 -19.75 0.84
C TRP A 293 -3.00 -19.78 1.85
N LYS A 294 -4.21 -19.38 1.45
CA LYS A 294 -5.39 -19.54 2.30
C LYS A 294 -5.56 -21.01 2.67
N LYS A 295 -5.63 -21.33 3.99
CA LYS A 295 -5.74 -22.69 4.54
C LYS A 295 -4.58 -23.64 4.20
N ARG A 296 -3.43 -23.15 3.75
CA ARG A 296 -2.23 -23.95 3.51
C ARG A 296 -1.18 -23.72 4.58
N ASP A 297 -0.19 -24.62 4.64
CA ASP A 297 0.99 -24.45 5.48
C ASP A 297 1.83 -23.25 4.99
N LYS A 298 1.97 -22.25 5.83
CA LYS A 298 2.70 -21.01 5.53
C LYS A 298 4.17 -21.06 5.92
N SER A 299 4.66 -22.23 6.43
CA SER A 299 6.09 -22.51 6.53
C SER A 299 6.70 -22.76 5.14
N VAL A 300 5.88 -23.19 4.17
CA VAL A 300 6.24 -23.27 2.76
C VAL A 300 6.08 -21.89 2.13
N VAL A 301 7.19 -21.18 1.94
CA VAL A 301 7.20 -19.80 1.43
C VAL A 301 6.96 -19.74 -0.08
N GLY A 302 7.32 -20.78 -0.82
CA GLY A 302 7.14 -20.85 -2.28
C GLY A 302 6.98 -22.27 -2.79
N GLU A 303 6.22 -22.44 -3.86
CA GLU A 303 5.95 -23.73 -4.50
C GLU A 303 5.78 -23.60 -6.01
N TRP A 304 6.13 -24.65 -6.77
CA TRP A 304 5.82 -24.74 -8.18
C TRP A 304 4.31 -24.95 -8.37
N ASP A 305 3.76 -24.32 -9.40
CA ASP A 305 2.35 -24.49 -9.74
C ASP A 305 2.13 -25.82 -10.46
N GLU A 306 1.23 -26.68 -9.95
CA GLU A 306 0.96 -27.99 -10.52
C GLU A 306 0.23 -27.92 -11.86
N SER A 307 -0.51 -26.85 -12.11
CA SER A 307 -1.36 -26.65 -13.30
C SER A 307 -0.68 -25.84 -14.40
N SER A 308 0.42 -25.17 -14.09
CA SER A 308 1.10 -24.27 -15.01
C SER A 308 2.61 -24.47 -14.98
N GLU A 309 3.14 -25.05 -16.04
CA GLU A 309 4.58 -25.22 -16.20
C GLU A 309 5.33 -23.90 -16.06
N ARG A 310 6.48 -23.95 -15.43
CA ARG A 310 7.38 -22.79 -15.24
C ARG A 310 6.70 -21.60 -14.52
N THR A 311 5.75 -21.91 -13.64
CA THR A 311 5.14 -20.92 -12.73
C THR A 311 5.51 -21.26 -11.31
N PHE A 312 6.07 -20.28 -10.58
CA PHE A 312 6.46 -20.41 -9.20
C PHE A 312 5.66 -19.42 -8.36
N ASN A 313 4.86 -19.93 -7.44
CA ASN A 313 4.05 -19.13 -6.52
C ASN A 313 4.87 -18.80 -5.25
N VAL A 314 4.81 -17.58 -4.79
CA VAL A 314 5.49 -17.13 -3.55
C VAL A 314 4.51 -16.48 -2.62
N CYS A 315 4.49 -16.91 -1.36
CA CYS A 315 3.73 -16.25 -0.30
C CYS A 315 4.36 -14.89 0.01
N TYR A 316 3.79 -13.82 -0.53
CA TYR A 316 4.27 -12.47 -0.36
C TYR A 316 3.13 -11.54 0.06
N SER A 317 3.27 -10.87 1.20
CA SER A 317 2.27 -9.97 1.74
C SER A 317 2.82 -8.58 2.00
N THR A 318 2.00 -7.59 1.72
CA THR A 318 2.21 -6.19 2.11
C THR A 318 1.27 -5.72 3.23
N HIS A 319 0.36 -6.62 3.69
CA HIS A 319 -0.53 -6.40 4.84
C HIS A 319 -0.10 -7.26 6.03
N ALA A 320 -0.41 -6.78 7.23
CA ALA A 320 -0.11 -7.47 8.47
C ALA A 320 -0.91 -8.78 8.61
N SER A 321 -0.26 -9.85 9.09
CA SER A 321 -0.91 -11.10 9.46
C SER A 321 -1.72 -10.94 10.74
N PHE A 322 -2.56 -11.92 11.07
CA PHE A 322 -3.32 -11.93 12.32
C PHE A 322 -2.42 -11.77 13.55
N ASP A 323 -1.29 -12.49 13.62
CA ASP A 323 -0.33 -12.37 14.73
C ASP A 323 0.36 -11.01 14.78
N GLU A 324 0.67 -10.41 13.62
CA GLU A 324 1.24 -9.06 13.55
C GLU A 324 0.20 -8.02 14.01
N LEU A 325 -1.08 -8.16 13.64
CA LEU A 325 -2.19 -7.33 14.13
C LEU A 325 -2.36 -7.45 15.64
N ARG A 326 -2.35 -8.69 16.18
CA ARG A 326 -2.42 -8.94 17.62
C ARG A 326 -1.29 -8.22 18.35
N LYS A 327 -0.03 -8.39 17.90
CA LYS A 327 1.14 -7.74 18.49
C LYS A 327 1.04 -6.21 18.43
N PHE A 328 0.50 -5.67 17.33
CA PHE A 328 0.28 -4.23 17.17
C PHE A 328 -0.72 -3.71 18.20
N ILE A 329 -1.87 -4.36 18.32
CA ILE A 329 -2.91 -3.96 19.28
C ILE A 329 -2.45 -4.13 20.73
N GLN A 330 -1.74 -5.21 21.04
CA GLN A 330 -1.19 -5.44 22.40
C GLN A 330 -0.10 -4.45 22.76
N TYR A 331 0.66 -3.93 21.78
CA TYR A 331 1.70 -2.92 22.03
C TYR A 331 1.09 -1.55 22.30
N PHE A 332 0.15 -1.09 21.47
CA PHE A 332 -0.42 0.27 21.59
C PHE A 332 -1.61 0.33 22.55
N LYS A 333 -2.34 -0.75 22.78
CA LYS A 333 -3.50 -0.85 23.67
C LYS A 333 -4.52 0.27 23.49
N PRO A 334 -5.05 0.49 22.25
CA PRO A 334 -6.01 1.54 22.00
C PRO A 334 -7.31 1.34 22.78
N LYS A 335 -8.01 2.45 23.12
CA LYS A 335 -9.30 2.35 23.81
C LYS A 335 -10.37 1.73 22.91
N GLN A 336 -10.41 2.13 21.64
CA GLN A 336 -11.35 1.61 20.65
C GLN A 336 -10.63 1.25 19.34
N ILE A 337 -11.17 0.24 18.64
CA ILE A 337 -10.69 -0.20 17.32
C ILE A 337 -11.86 -0.20 16.35
N HIS A 338 -11.65 0.41 15.18
CA HIS A 338 -12.59 0.46 14.08
C HIS A 338 -11.98 -0.30 12.89
N PRO A 339 -12.61 -1.40 12.41
CA PRO A 339 -12.09 -2.13 11.25
C PRO A 339 -12.27 -1.32 9.96
N CYS A 340 -11.23 -1.28 9.12
CA CYS A 340 -11.27 -0.63 7.81
C CYS A 340 -11.61 -1.60 6.66
N VAL A 341 -11.53 -2.92 6.92
CA VAL A 341 -11.96 -3.96 5.99
C VAL A 341 -12.92 -4.88 6.72
N CYS A 342 -14.21 -4.77 6.39
CA CYS A 342 -15.28 -5.55 7.00
C CYS A 342 -16.47 -5.60 6.04
N GLU A 343 -16.83 -6.76 5.54
CA GLU A 343 -18.06 -6.93 4.77
C GLU A 343 -19.28 -6.95 5.70
N GLU A 344 -20.45 -6.52 5.22
CA GLU A 344 -21.66 -6.38 6.05
C GLU A 344 -22.04 -7.69 6.75
N ASN A 345 -21.84 -8.84 6.10
CA ASN A 345 -22.14 -10.17 6.62
C ASN A 345 -21.06 -10.73 7.59
N GLU A 346 -19.93 -10.05 7.75
CA GLU A 346 -18.79 -10.49 8.56
C GLU A 346 -18.62 -9.70 9.88
N GLN A 347 -19.48 -8.71 10.15
CA GLN A 347 -19.32 -7.79 11.29
C GLN A 347 -19.16 -8.52 12.64
N ASP A 348 -19.98 -9.52 12.92
CA ASP A 348 -19.90 -10.29 14.18
C ASP A 348 -18.63 -11.12 14.28
N THR A 349 -18.16 -11.64 13.16
CA THR A 349 -16.90 -12.39 13.10
C THR A 349 -15.71 -11.48 13.34
N ILE A 350 -15.68 -10.34 12.66
CA ILE A 350 -14.63 -9.32 12.84
C ILE A 350 -14.60 -8.82 14.28
N ASN A 351 -15.76 -8.52 14.88
CA ASN A 351 -15.83 -8.07 16.28
C ASN A 351 -15.24 -9.12 17.23
N ARG A 352 -15.57 -10.41 17.07
CA ARG A 352 -14.98 -11.50 17.88
C ARG A 352 -13.46 -11.58 17.73
N LEU A 353 -12.95 -11.46 16.50
CA LEU A 353 -11.51 -11.50 16.24
C LEU A 353 -10.80 -10.25 16.78
N LEU A 354 -11.44 -9.08 16.76
CA LEU A 354 -10.92 -7.86 17.40
C LEU A 354 -10.81 -8.02 18.92
N ASP A 355 -11.79 -8.66 19.55
CA ASP A 355 -11.75 -8.96 20.99
C ASP A 355 -10.65 -10.00 21.32
N GLU A 356 -10.40 -10.95 20.42
CA GLU A 356 -9.33 -11.93 20.57
C GLU A 356 -7.94 -11.29 20.53
N ILE A 357 -7.67 -10.41 19.56
CA ILE A 357 -6.36 -9.76 19.44
C ILE A 357 -6.06 -8.74 20.54
N ARG A 358 -7.08 -8.32 21.30
CA ARG A 358 -6.91 -7.46 22.48
C ARG A 358 -6.42 -8.21 23.72
N ARG A 359 -6.70 -9.51 23.81
CA ARG A 359 -6.31 -10.38 24.94
C ARG A 359 -4.85 -10.80 24.82
#